data_7f551a545813dc41e3991be2dac075f8
#
_entry.id   7f551a545813dc41e3991be2dac075f8
#
_cell.length_a   1.000
_cell.length_b   1.000
_cell.length_c   1.000
_cell.angle_alpha   90.00
_cell.angle_beta   90.00
_cell.angle_gamma   90.00
#
_symmetry.space_group_name_H-M   'P 1'
#
loop_
_entity.id
_entity.type
_entity.pdbx_description
1 polymer ?
#
loop_
_entity_poly.entity_id
_entity_poly.type
_entity_poly.pdbx_seq_one_letter_code
_entity_poly.pdbx_strand_id
1 'polypeptide(L)'
;MAIKVEVFSTNTCPHCPAAIDAAQQAKDKLGDAIEVESIKIDESMENRQRAIDYQIMAVPTIVIDGEVAFVGAPYPEELVEKLESLL
;
A
#
# COMPACT_ATOMS: atom_id res chain seq x y z
N MET A 1 -13.82 -10.93 6.81
CA MET A 1 -12.45 -10.50 7.14
C MET A 1 -12.04 -9.37 6.20
N ALA A 2 -11.28 -8.40 6.71
CA ALA A 2 -10.86 -7.25 5.90
C ALA A 2 -9.66 -7.62 5.03
N ILE A 3 -9.62 -7.05 3.82
CA ILE A 3 -8.47 -7.15 2.94
C ILE A 3 -7.37 -6.24 3.49
N LYS A 4 -6.17 -6.76 3.65
CA LYS A 4 -5.05 -5.98 4.17
C LYS A 4 -4.31 -5.27 3.04
N VAL A 5 -4.20 -3.94 3.15
CA VAL A 5 -3.50 -3.09 2.19
C VAL A 5 -2.29 -2.50 2.88
N GLU A 6 -1.10 -2.80 2.39
CA GLU A 6 0.15 -2.30 2.94
C GLU A 6 0.79 -1.36 1.93
N VAL A 7 1.05 -0.11 2.36
CA VAL A 7 1.70 0.89 1.50
C VAL A 7 3.13 1.06 1.98
N PHE A 8 4.07 0.57 1.20
CA PHE A 8 5.49 0.69 1.51
C PHE A 8 6.05 1.99 0.96
N SER A 9 6.68 2.77 1.82
CA SER A 9 7.19 4.09 1.49
C SER A 9 8.51 4.37 2.21
N THR A 10 9.14 5.50 1.87
CA THR A 10 10.29 6.03 2.62
C THR A 10 10.05 7.51 2.91
N ASN A 11 10.84 8.08 3.83
CA ASN A 11 10.69 9.48 4.20
C ASN A 11 11.12 10.44 3.09
N THR A 12 11.88 9.97 2.11
CA THR A 12 12.40 10.79 1.02
C THR A 12 11.70 10.55 -0.32
N CYS A 13 10.65 9.75 -0.34
CA CYS A 13 9.96 9.38 -1.57
C CYS A 13 9.01 10.49 -2.02
N PRO A 14 9.20 11.09 -3.22
CA PRO A 14 8.35 12.18 -3.68
C PRO A 14 6.94 11.73 -4.10
N HIS A 15 6.76 10.46 -4.46
CA HIS A 15 5.46 9.93 -4.91
C HIS A 15 4.70 9.17 -3.83
N CYS A 16 5.33 8.93 -2.68
CA CYS A 16 4.69 8.17 -1.60
C CYS A 16 3.45 8.86 -1.02
N PRO A 17 3.42 10.20 -0.86
CA PRO A 17 2.19 10.84 -0.38
C PRO A 17 0.98 10.56 -1.26
N ALA A 18 1.18 10.50 -2.59
CA ALA A 18 0.08 10.18 -3.51
C ALA A 18 -0.42 8.75 -3.32
N ALA A 19 0.49 7.79 -3.10
CA ALA A 19 0.09 6.40 -2.83
C ALA A 19 -0.65 6.28 -1.51
N ILE A 20 -0.19 6.96 -0.47
CA ILE A 20 -0.83 6.96 0.84
C ILE A 20 -2.23 7.58 0.74
N ASP A 21 -2.34 8.68 0.00
CA ASP A 21 -3.62 9.34 -0.23
C ASP A 21 -4.60 8.43 -0.98
N ALA A 22 -4.12 7.73 -2.00
CA ALA A 22 -4.94 6.77 -2.73
C ALA A 22 -5.48 5.67 -1.81
N ALA A 23 -4.62 5.15 -0.94
CA ALA A 23 -5.01 4.12 0.03
C ALA A 23 -6.03 4.67 1.03
N GLN A 24 -5.85 5.91 1.49
CA GLN A 24 -6.78 6.54 2.42
C GLN A 24 -8.15 6.77 1.77
N GLN A 25 -8.17 7.18 0.51
CA GLN A 25 -9.42 7.35 -0.21
C GLN A 25 -10.14 6.02 -0.40
N ALA A 26 -9.40 4.95 -0.67
CA ALA A 26 -9.97 3.61 -0.77
C ALA A 26 -10.56 3.18 0.58
N LYS A 27 -9.88 3.47 1.68
CA LYS A 27 -10.38 3.17 3.03
C LYS A 27 -11.67 3.95 3.32
N ASP A 28 -11.72 5.22 2.94
CA ASP A 28 -12.91 6.05 3.14
C ASP A 28 -14.09 5.51 2.35
N LYS A 29 -13.85 4.97 1.16
CA LYS A 29 -14.90 4.44 0.29
C LYS A 29 -15.36 3.06 0.69
N LEU A 30 -14.44 2.18 1.04
CA LEU A 30 -14.73 0.77 1.32
C LEU A 30 -14.90 0.46 2.81
N GLY A 31 -14.50 1.40 3.67
CA GLY A 31 -14.72 1.29 5.11
C GLY A 31 -14.06 0.06 5.71
N ASP A 32 -14.84 -0.71 6.47
CA ASP A 32 -14.34 -1.87 7.20
C ASP A 32 -13.99 -3.06 6.30
N ALA A 33 -14.27 -2.98 5.01
CA ALA A 33 -13.93 -4.05 4.08
C ALA A 33 -12.41 -4.18 3.87
N ILE A 34 -11.66 -3.12 4.16
CA ILE A 34 -10.20 -3.12 4.04
C ILE A 34 -9.53 -2.55 5.29
N GLU A 35 -8.27 -2.94 5.50
CA GLU A 35 -7.39 -2.36 6.51
C GLU A 35 -6.17 -1.81 5.80
N VAL A 36 -5.83 -0.55 6.07
CA VAL A 36 -4.69 0.13 5.46
C VAL A 36 -3.59 0.34 6.47
N GLU A 37 -2.37 -0.06 6.14
CA GLU A 37 -1.19 0.16 6.96
C GLU A 37 -0.12 0.87 6.12
N SER A 38 0.39 1.97 6.64
CA SER A 38 1.51 2.68 6.01
C SER A 38 2.81 2.20 6.65
N ILE A 39 3.71 1.65 5.83
CA ILE A 39 4.95 1.06 6.32
C ILE A 39 6.12 1.86 5.75
N LYS A 40 6.87 2.51 6.63
CA LYS A 40 8.05 3.27 6.21
C LYS A 40 9.29 2.40 6.33
N ILE A 41 9.85 2.02 5.20
CA ILE A 41 10.96 1.08 5.11
C ILE A 41 12.20 1.58 5.85
N ASP A 42 12.43 2.90 5.83
CA ASP A 42 13.61 3.50 6.41
C ASP A 42 13.48 3.83 7.91
N GLU A 43 12.35 3.53 8.54
CA GLU A 43 12.15 3.80 9.95
C GLU A 43 12.57 2.67 10.88
N SER A 44 12.59 1.43 10.40
CA SER A 44 13.02 0.32 11.23
C SER A 44 13.58 -0.81 10.38
N MET A 45 14.39 -1.66 11.00
CA MET A 45 14.93 -2.84 10.33
C MET A 45 13.83 -3.87 10.07
N GLU A 46 12.83 -3.93 10.93
CA GLU A 46 11.68 -4.82 10.76
C GLU A 46 10.90 -4.45 9.51
N ASN A 47 10.65 -3.15 9.30
CA ASN A 47 9.97 -2.68 8.09
C ASN A 47 10.79 -2.98 6.83
N ARG A 48 12.11 -2.81 6.92
CA ARG A 48 13.01 -3.12 5.82
C ARG A 48 12.95 -4.60 5.48
N GLN A 49 12.94 -5.46 6.50
CA GLN A 49 12.86 -6.90 6.29
C GLN A 49 11.55 -7.30 5.61
N ARG A 50 10.44 -6.68 6.00
CA ARG A 50 9.15 -6.92 5.37
C ARG A 50 9.19 -6.57 3.88
N ALA A 51 9.84 -5.45 3.54
CA ALA A 51 9.99 -5.05 2.14
C ALA A 51 10.85 -6.06 1.36
N ILE A 52 11.93 -6.54 1.97
CA ILE A 52 12.80 -7.55 1.35
C ILE A 52 12.03 -8.84 1.11
N ASP A 53 11.21 -9.27 2.08
CA ASP A 53 10.42 -10.48 1.97
C ASP A 53 9.43 -10.43 0.81
N TYR A 54 8.92 -9.25 0.49
CA TYR A 54 8.04 -9.05 -0.67
C TYR A 54 8.82 -8.71 -1.95
N GLN A 55 10.15 -8.67 -1.88
CA GLN A 55 11.02 -8.31 -3.00
C GLN A 55 10.73 -6.90 -3.54
N ILE A 56 10.42 -5.99 -2.65
CA ILE A 56 10.12 -4.60 -3.02
C ILE A 56 11.42 -3.88 -3.36
N MET A 57 11.53 -3.39 -4.58
CA MET A 57 12.74 -2.72 -5.09
C MET A 57 12.51 -1.24 -5.38
N ALA A 58 11.30 -0.77 -5.28
CA ALA A 58 10.94 0.62 -5.56
C ALA A 58 9.85 1.07 -4.61
N VAL A 59 9.77 2.35 -4.34
CA VAL A 59 8.71 2.95 -3.54
C VAL A 59 8.04 4.06 -4.34
N PRO A 60 6.75 4.28 -4.16
CA PRO A 60 5.86 3.51 -3.30
C PRO A 60 5.49 2.15 -3.92
N THR A 61 5.19 1.18 -3.07
CA THR A 61 4.68 -0.12 -3.51
C THR A 61 3.49 -0.47 -2.64
N ILE A 62 2.42 -0.94 -3.26
CA ILE A 62 1.20 -1.34 -2.55
C ILE A 62 1.06 -2.86 -2.61
N VAL A 63 0.99 -3.47 -1.43
CA VAL A 63 0.81 -4.91 -1.26
C VAL A 63 -0.62 -5.14 -0.75
N ILE A 64 -1.33 -6.04 -1.41
CA ILE A 64 -2.71 -6.39 -1.04
C ILE A 64 -2.74 -7.88 -0.70
N ASP A 65 -3.13 -8.19 0.55
CA ASP A 65 -3.21 -9.57 1.06
C ASP A 65 -1.94 -10.39 0.79
N GLY A 66 -0.79 -9.76 0.96
CA GLY A 66 0.49 -10.43 0.82
C GLY A 66 1.04 -10.51 -0.60
N GLU A 67 0.37 -9.89 -1.57
CA GLU A 67 0.82 -9.86 -2.96
C GLU A 67 1.06 -8.42 -3.41
N VAL A 68 2.18 -8.19 -4.10
CA VAL A 68 2.47 -6.88 -4.67
C VAL A 68 1.46 -6.56 -5.77
N ALA A 69 0.64 -5.54 -5.54
CA ALA A 69 -0.43 -5.16 -6.46
C ALA A 69 -0.03 -4.00 -7.37
N PHE A 70 0.65 -3.01 -6.81
CA PHE A 70 1.06 -1.82 -7.57
C PHE A 70 2.49 -1.44 -7.22
N VAL A 71 3.28 -1.15 -8.24
CA VAL A 71 4.61 -0.55 -8.07
C VAL A 71 4.50 0.87 -8.61
N GLY A 72 4.68 1.86 -7.74
CA GLY A 72 4.38 3.26 -8.03
C GLY A 72 3.04 3.67 -7.45
N ALA A 73 2.72 4.95 -7.53
CA ALA A 73 1.46 5.47 -6.98
C ALA A 73 0.32 5.24 -7.97
N PRO A 74 -0.68 4.41 -7.62
CA PRO A 74 -1.85 4.25 -8.49
C PRO A 74 -2.78 5.45 -8.30
N TYR A 75 -3.69 5.65 -9.25
CA TYR A 75 -4.81 6.56 -9.03
C TYR A 75 -5.77 5.93 -8.02
N PRO A 76 -6.46 6.74 -7.22
CA PRO A 76 -7.42 6.20 -6.24
C PRO A 76 -8.46 5.26 -6.85
N GLU A 77 -8.94 5.59 -8.06
CA GLU A 77 -9.93 4.78 -8.77
C GLU A 77 -9.38 3.40 -9.12
N GLU A 78 -8.11 3.33 -9.52
CA GLU A 78 -7.48 2.05 -9.86
C GLU A 78 -7.36 1.16 -8.62
N LEU A 79 -6.97 1.74 -7.49
CA LEU A 79 -6.84 1.00 -6.24
C LEU A 79 -8.19 0.50 -5.76
N VAL A 80 -9.22 1.36 -5.79
CA VAL A 80 -10.58 0.99 -5.38
C VAL A 80 -11.10 -0.14 -6.27
N GLU A 81 -10.93 -0.02 -7.58
CA GLU A 81 -11.37 -1.04 -8.52
C GLU A 81 -10.71 -2.40 -8.25
N LYS A 82 -9.39 -2.37 -7.99
CA LYS A 82 -8.66 -3.60 -7.66
C LYS A 82 -9.19 -4.23 -6.39
N LEU A 83 -9.42 -3.42 -5.35
CA LEU A 83 -9.93 -3.92 -4.07
C LEU A 83 -11.35 -4.46 -4.21
N GLU A 84 -12.21 -3.78 -4.97
CA GLU A 84 -13.57 -4.25 -5.20
C GLU A 84 -13.59 -5.60 -5.92
N SER A 85 -12.63 -5.84 -6.79
CA SER A 85 -12.54 -7.12 -7.51
C SER A 85 -12.17 -8.28 -6.58
N LEU A 86 -11.64 -7.98 -5.39
CA LEU A 86 -11.24 -8.98 -4.41
C LEU A 86 -12.29 -9.19 -3.30
N LEU A 87 -13.31 -8.37 -3.27
CA LEU A 87 -14.37 -8.46 -2.23
C LEU A 87 -15.48 -9.43 -2.59
#